data_b3db75effbc5699c9e8cbb119a206f26
#
_entry.id   b3db75effbc5699c9e8cbb119a206f26
#
_cell.length_a   1.000
_cell.length_b   1.000
_cell.length_c   1.000
_cell.angle_alpha   90.00
_cell.angle_beta   90.00
_cell.angle_gamma   90.00
#
_symmetry.space_group_name_H-M   'P 1'
#
loop_
_entity.id
_entity.type
_entity.pdbx_description
1 polymer ?
#
loop_
_entity_poly.entity_id
_entity_poly.type
_entity_poly.pdbx_seq_one_letter_code
_entity_poly.pdbx_strand_id
1 'polypeptide(L)'
;MQAVRLETDRPNVLRQAIVACRKGGTVSVPGVYTGFVDKIPMGAFMNKGLTMKTGQTHVHRYLERLLDRVQNGDIDPSFVITHSLPLEQAPHGYEIFKHKKDNCIKIVLKPGQAA
;
A
#
# COMPACT_ATOMS: atom_id res chain seq x y z
N MET A 1 3.70 30.00 16.49
CA MET A 1 3.03 29.44 15.29
C MET A 1 4.00 28.47 14.65
N GLN A 2 3.82 27.16 14.86
CA GLN A 2 4.57 26.15 14.14
C GLN A 2 4.01 26.08 12.71
N ALA A 3 4.84 26.41 11.72
CA ALA A 3 4.49 26.23 10.33
C ALA A 3 4.30 24.72 10.08
N VAL A 4 3.08 24.31 9.80
CA VAL A 4 2.79 22.96 9.27
C VAL A 4 3.54 22.89 7.94
N ARG A 5 4.68 22.21 7.91
CA ARG A 5 5.32 21.84 6.66
C ARG A 5 4.39 20.82 6.00
N LEU A 6 3.63 21.28 5.01
CA LEU A 6 2.94 20.42 4.07
C LEU A 6 4.02 19.63 3.34
N GLU A 7 4.27 18.41 3.79
CA GLU A 7 5.17 17.49 3.09
C GLU A 7 4.61 17.25 1.69
N THR A 8 5.41 17.58 0.69
CA THR A 8 5.05 17.29 -0.70
C THR A 8 5.29 15.82 -0.95
N ASP A 9 4.24 15.08 -1.27
CA ASP A 9 4.36 13.68 -1.63
C ASP A 9 5.29 13.48 -2.83
N ARG A 10 6.06 12.39 -2.83
CA ARG A 10 7.02 12.10 -3.90
C ARG A 10 6.32 11.46 -5.10
N PRO A 11 6.03 12.20 -6.18
CA PRO A 11 5.21 11.71 -7.27
C PRO A 11 5.97 10.92 -8.35
N ASN A 12 7.20 10.47 -8.09
CA ASN A 12 8.04 9.84 -9.11
C ASN A 12 7.38 8.63 -9.76
N VAL A 13 6.79 7.74 -8.94
CA VAL A 13 6.09 6.54 -9.44
C VAL A 13 4.87 6.91 -10.26
N LEU A 14 4.08 7.89 -9.80
CA LEU A 14 2.91 8.39 -10.53
C LEU A 14 3.31 8.98 -11.88
N ARG A 15 4.38 9.76 -11.95
CA ARG A 15 4.91 10.32 -13.20
C ARG A 15 5.32 9.20 -14.17
N GLN A 16 6.05 8.21 -13.68
CA GLN A 16 6.47 7.06 -14.47
C GLN A 16 5.27 6.26 -14.98
N ALA A 17 4.26 6.02 -14.15
CA ALA A 17 3.04 5.32 -14.54
C ALA A 17 2.30 6.07 -15.67
N ILE A 18 2.17 7.39 -15.58
CA ILE A 18 1.55 8.21 -16.62
C ILE A 18 2.35 8.13 -17.93
N VAL A 19 3.67 8.21 -17.87
CA VAL A 19 4.54 8.15 -19.06
C VAL A 19 4.53 6.76 -19.68
N ALA A 20 4.55 5.70 -18.88
CA ALA A 20 4.57 4.32 -19.37
C ALA A 20 3.19 3.83 -19.87
N CYS A 21 2.09 4.42 -19.39
CA CYS A 21 0.75 4.00 -19.77
C CYS A 21 0.52 4.20 -21.27
N ARG A 22 -0.08 3.20 -21.93
CA ARG A 22 -0.46 3.29 -23.36
C ARG A 22 -1.52 4.38 -23.58
N LYS A 23 -1.65 4.87 -24.81
CA LYS A 23 -2.73 5.78 -25.22
C LYS A 23 -4.09 5.15 -24.96
N GLY A 24 -5.05 5.93 -24.45
CA GLY A 24 -6.38 5.49 -24.05
C GLY A 24 -6.40 4.55 -22.83
N GLY A 25 -5.27 4.41 -22.11
CA GLY A 25 -5.16 3.53 -20.97
C GLY A 25 -5.69 4.12 -19.67
N THR A 26 -5.72 3.29 -18.62
CA THR A 26 -6.10 3.69 -17.27
C THR A 26 -4.90 3.56 -16.34
N VAL A 27 -4.60 4.63 -15.62
CA VAL A 27 -3.63 4.65 -14.51
C VAL A 27 -4.41 4.41 -13.21
N SER A 28 -4.17 3.26 -12.57
CA SER A 28 -4.77 2.95 -11.26
C SER A 28 -3.78 3.27 -10.15
N VAL A 29 -4.20 4.10 -9.22
CA VAL A 29 -3.35 4.58 -8.12
C VAL A 29 -4.01 4.22 -6.78
N PRO A 30 -3.87 2.96 -6.31
CA PRO A 30 -4.25 2.58 -4.97
C PRO A 30 -3.17 3.10 -4.00
N GLY A 31 -3.54 4.03 -3.12
CA GLY A 31 -2.56 4.59 -2.20
C GLY A 31 -3.09 5.81 -1.45
N VAL A 32 -2.25 6.33 -0.57
CA VAL A 32 -2.55 7.53 0.22
C VAL A 32 -1.58 8.63 -0.18
N TYR A 33 -2.15 9.72 -0.62
CA TYR A 33 -1.46 11.00 -0.78
C TYR A 33 -2.05 11.96 0.25
N THR A 34 -1.21 12.49 1.13
CA THR A 34 -1.66 13.32 2.26
C THR A 34 -1.50 14.81 2.01
N GLY A 35 -0.85 15.19 0.91
CA GLY A 35 -0.56 16.56 0.58
C GLY A 35 -0.70 16.89 -0.91
N PHE A 36 0.01 17.91 -1.33
CA PHE A 36 0.04 18.34 -2.72
C PHE A 36 1.02 17.49 -3.53
N VAL A 37 0.61 17.11 -4.72
CA VAL A 37 1.48 16.46 -5.70
C VAL A 37 1.86 17.48 -6.76
N ASP A 38 3.16 17.78 -6.83
CA ASP A 38 3.71 18.76 -7.77
C ASP A 38 4.21 18.11 -9.07
N LYS A 39 4.26 18.90 -10.14
CA LYS A 39 4.89 18.55 -11.43
C LYS A 39 4.35 17.26 -12.06
N ILE A 40 3.03 17.08 -12.09
CA ILE A 40 2.41 15.98 -12.83
C ILE A 40 2.56 16.25 -14.35
N PRO A 41 2.95 15.24 -15.17
CA PRO A 41 3.07 15.40 -16.62
C PRO A 41 1.69 15.46 -17.29
N MET A 42 0.95 16.53 -17.03
CA MET A 42 -0.44 16.70 -17.45
C MET A 42 -0.57 16.73 -18.97
N GLY A 43 0.42 17.30 -19.68
CA GLY A 43 0.45 17.25 -21.15
C GLY A 43 0.49 15.83 -21.71
N ALA A 44 1.30 14.96 -21.13
CA ALA A 44 1.35 13.56 -21.51
C ALA A 44 0.04 12.83 -21.17
N PHE A 45 -0.56 13.17 -20.04
CA PHE A 45 -1.84 12.59 -19.60
C PHE A 45 -2.96 12.94 -20.59
N MET A 46 -3.07 14.20 -20.99
CA MET A 46 -4.08 14.67 -21.96
C MET A 46 -3.83 14.14 -23.37
N ASN A 47 -2.60 14.25 -23.89
CA ASN A 47 -2.27 13.83 -25.26
C ASN A 47 -2.47 12.32 -25.47
N LYS A 48 -2.38 11.53 -24.42
CA LYS A 48 -2.65 10.09 -24.46
C LYS A 48 -4.11 9.73 -24.16
N GLY A 49 -4.96 10.70 -23.78
CA GLY A 49 -6.35 10.44 -23.41
C GLY A 49 -6.47 9.45 -22.24
N LEU A 50 -5.66 9.63 -21.19
CA LEU A 50 -5.62 8.69 -20.07
C LEU A 50 -6.78 8.90 -19.10
N THR A 51 -7.22 7.80 -18.50
CA THR A 51 -8.13 7.82 -17.34
C THR A 51 -7.31 7.56 -16.08
N MET A 52 -7.61 8.26 -14.98
CA MET A 52 -7.03 7.97 -13.66
C MET A 52 -8.12 7.49 -12.71
N LYS A 53 -7.85 6.38 -12.02
CA LYS A 53 -8.68 5.85 -10.94
C LYS A 53 -7.84 5.81 -9.67
N THR A 54 -8.35 6.42 -8.61
CA THR A 54 -7.64 6.54 -7.34
C THR A 54 -8.50 6.01 -6.20
N GLY A 55 -7.87 5.73 -5.10
CA GLY A 55 -8.54 5.38 -3.84
C GLY A 55 -7.59 4.77 -2.83
N GLN A 56 -7.86 4.97 -1.57
CA GLN A 56 -7.28 4.15 -0.52
C GLN A 56 -7.92 2.76 -0.66
N THR A 57 -7.13 1.72 -0.55
CA THR A 57 -7.57 0.33 -0.69
C THR A 57 -8.94 0.09 -0.04
N HIS A 58 -9.95 -0.17 -0.86
CA HIS A 58 -11.33 -0.39 -0.38
C HIS A 58 -11.46 -1.78 0.24
N VAL A 59 -10.87 -1.98 1.42
CA VAL A 59 -10.75 -3.28 2.09
C VAL A 59 -12.10 -3.96 2.25
N HIS A 60 -13.10 -3.26 2.81
CA HIS A 60 -14.42 -3.84 3.06
C HIS A 60 -15.12 -4.36 1.79
N ARG A 61 -14.88 -3.71 0.65
CA ARG A 61 -15.48 -4.12 -0.63
C ARG A 61 -14.95 -5.47 -1.13
N TYR A 62 -13.71 -5.80 -0.78
CA TYR A 62 -13.03 -6.98 -1.31
C TYR A 62 -12.79 -8.07 -0.28
N LEU A 63 -12.94 -7.76 1.01
CA LEU A 63 -12.54 -8.64 2.11
C LEU A 63 -13.23 -10.00 2.05
N GLU A 64 -14.56 -10.03 1.98
CA GLU A 64 -15.32 -11.28 1.94
C GLU A 64 -14.91 -12.13 0.74
N ARG A 65 -14.90 -11.53 -0.45
CA ARG A 65 -14.52 -12.23 -1.68
C ARG A 65 -13.09 -12.77 -1.66
N LEU A 66 -12.16 -12.05 -1.05
CA LEU A 66 -10.77 -12.52 -0.91
C LEU A 66 -10.67 -13.62 0.14
N LEU A 67 -11.42 -13.53 1.22
CA LEU A 67 -11.49 -14.58 2.24
C LEU A 67 -12.02 -15.89 1.65
N ASP A 68 -13.09 -15.84 0.86
CA ASP A 68 -13.61 -17.02 0.15
C ASP A 68 -12.53 -17.68 -0.73
N ARG A 69 -11.73 -16.87 -1.43
CA ARG A 69 -10.64 -17.37 -2.27
C ARG A 69 -9.55 -18.08 -1.45
N VAL A 70 -9.22 -17.52 -0.27
CA VAL A 70 -8.26 -18.15 0.65
C VAL A 70 -8.82 -19.45 1.21
N GLN A 71 -10.08 -19.46 1.65
CA GLN A 71 -10.74 -20.63 2.21
C GLN A 71 -10.89 -21.77 1.20
N ASN A 72 -11.13 -21.44 -0.07
CA ASN A 72 -11.20 -22.41 -1.16
C ASN A 72 -9.83 -22.90 -1.65
N GLY A 73 -8.74 -22.31 -1.14
CA GLY A 73 -7.39 -22.68 -1.57
C GLY A 73 -6.97 -22.11 -2.93
N ASP A 74 -7.76 -21.16 -3.50
CA ASP A 74 -7.45 -20.52 -4.78
C ASP A 74 -6.22 -19.61 -4.67
N ILE A 75 -6.00 -19.03 -3.49
CA ILE A 75 -4.84 -18.18 -3.17
C ILE A 75 -4.32 -18.50 -1.77
N ASP A 76 -3.00 -18.51 -1.63
CA ASP A 76 -2.35 -18.66 -0.33
C ASP A 76 -1.46 -17.43 -0.06
N PRO A 77 -1.92 -16.47 0.76
CA PRO A 77 -1.15 -15.29 1.10
C PRO A 77 -0.20 -15.51 2.29
N SER A 78 -0.09 -16.72 2.83
CA SER A 78 0.69 -17.00 4.04
C SER A 78 2.19 -16.76 3.86
N PHE A 79 2.69 -16.79 2.63
CA PHE A 79 4.11 -16.56 2.32
C PHE A 79 4.63 -15.17 2.75
N VAL A 80 3.76 -14.20 2.94
CA VAL A 80 4.15 -12.87 3.44
C VAL A 80 4.26 -12.82 4.97
N ILE A 81 3.69 -13.80 5.69
CA ILE A 81 3.71 -13.84 7.17
C ILE A 81 5.06 -14.40 7.61
N THR A 82 5.96 -13.52 8.01
CA THR A 82 7.30 -13.90 8.44
C THR A 82 7.42 -14.11 9.93
N HIS A 83 6.57 -13.45 10.72
CA HIS A 83 6.61 -13.49 12.17
C HIS A 83 5.22 -13.65 12.76
N SER A 84 5.12 -14.48 13.81
CA SER A 84 3.92 -14.65 14.61
C SER A 84 4.32 -14.46 16.07
N LEU A 85 3.84 -13.40 16.71
CA LEU A 85 4.27 -12.98 18.04
C LEU A 85 3.06 -12.88 18.97
N PRO A 86 3.23 -13.14 20.28
CA PRO A 86 2.25 -12.77 21.29
C PRO A 86 1.98 -11.26 21.26
N LEU A 87 0.78 -10.83 21.69
CA LEU A 87 0.43 -9.42 21.69
C LEU A 87 1.39 -8.58 22.56
N GLU A 88 1.89 -9.14 23.63
CA GLU A 88 2.82 -8.51 24.57
C GLU A 88 4.15 -8.15 23.90
N GLN A 89 4.51 -8.85 22.83
CA GLN A 89 5.72 -8.58 22.03
C GLN A 89 5.48 -7.59 20.87
N ALA A 90 4.32 -6.94 20.80
CA ALA A 90 4.03 -5.94 19.78
C ALA A 90 5.12 -4.85 19.66
N PRO A 91 5.66 -4.27 20.76
CA PRO A 91 6.74 -3.28 20.64
C PRO A 91 7.97 -3.81 19.91
N HIS A 92 8.38 -5.05 20.20
CA HIS A 92 9.47 -5.72 19.49
C HIS A 92 9.14 -5.93 18.01
N GLY A 93 7.91 -6.36 17.72
CA GLY A 93 7.43 -6.50 16.35
C GLY A 93 7.52 -5.21 15.54
N TYR A 94 7.09 -4.09 16.11
CA TYR A 94 7.21 -2.78 15.49
C TYR A 94 8.66 -2.36 15.25
N GLU A 95 9.57 -2.68 16.18
CA GLU A 95 10.98 -2.34 16.04
C GLU A 95 11.64 -3.10 14.89
N ILE A 96 11.47 -4.43 14.82
CA ILE A 96 12.06 -5.23 13.74
C ILE A 96 11.49 -4.84 12.37
N PHE A 97 10.18 -4.56 12.30
CA PHE A 97 9.54 -4.09 11.07
C PHE A 97 10.08 -2.72 10.62
N LYS A 98 10.15 -1.75 11.54
CA LYS A 98 10.65 -0.39 11.26
C LYS A 98 12.09 -0.41 10.74
N HIS A 99 12.94 -1.23 11.32
CA HIS A 99 14.37 -1.30 11.00
C HIS A 99 14.69 -2.38 9.97
N LYS A 100 13.67 -3.03 9.38
CA LYS A 100 13.82 -4.09 8.37
C LYS A 100 14.81 -5.18 8.81
N LYS A 101 14.72 -5.58 10.08
CA LYS A 101 15.53 -6.67 10.66
C LYS A 101 14.84 -8.02 10.43
N ASP A 102 15.60 -9.10 10.53
CA ASP A 102 15.14 -10.49 10.50
C ASP A 102 14.25 -10.84 9.28
N ASN A 103 14.51 -10.21 8.13
CA ASN A 103 13.71 -10.35 6.91
C ASN A 103 12.19 -10.14 7.16
N CYS A 104 11.84 -9.26 8.08
CA CYS A 104 10.48 -9.00 8.49
C CYS A 104 9.67 -8.36 7.36
N ILE A 105 8.62 -9.07 6.89
CA ILE A 105 7.66 -8.60 5.90
C ILE A 105 6.32 -8.33 6.56
N LYS A 106 5.80 -9.31 7.30
CA LYS A 106 4.48 -9.24 7.95
C LYS A 106 4.54 -9.90 9.31
N ILE A 107 4.03 -9.19 10.32
CA ILE A 107 3.89 -9.72 11.67
C ILE A 107 2.41 -9.92 11.97
N VAL A 108 2.08 -11.10 12.48
CA VAL A 108 0.76 -11.40 13.05
C VAL A 108 0.90 -11.42 14.57
N LEU A 109 0.10 -10.61 15.23
CA LEU A 109 0.02 -10.61 16.70
C LEU A 109 -1.12 -11.51 17.14
N LYS A 110 -0.85 -12.40 18.09
CA LYS A 110 -1.81 -13.37 18.62
C LYS A 110 -2.15 -13.03 20.07
N PRO A 111 -3.31 -12.44 20.34
CA PRO A 111 -3.78 -12.19 21.70
C PRO A 111 -3.98 -13.50 22.46
N GLY A 112 -3.64 -13.53 23.76
CA GLY A 112 -3.86 -14.66 24.65
C GLY A 112 -2.92 -15.86 24.45
N GLN A 113 -1.89 -15.74 23.61
CA GLN A 113 -0.77 -16.68 23.62
C GLN A 113 0.28 -16.20 24.64
N ALA A 114 0.67 -17.11 25.57
CA ALA A 114 1.80 -16.83 26.45
C ALA A 114 3.09 -16.65 25.62
N ALA A 115 3.94 -15.75 26.10
CA ALA A 115 5.25 -15.51 25.49
C ALA A 115 6.18 -16.71 25.63
#